data_010ca7571e34f802c7f8549b0725e88e
#
_entry.id   010ca7571e34f802c7f8549b0725e88e
#
_cell.length_a   1.000
_cell.length_b   1.000
_cell.length_c   1.000
_cell.angle_alpha   90.00
_cell.angle_beta   90.00
_cell.angle_gamma   90.00
#
_symmetry.space_group_name_H-M   'P 1'
#
loop_
_entity.id
_entity.type
_entity.pdbx_description
1 polymer ?
#
loop_
_entity_poly.entity_id
_entity_poly.type
_entity_poly.pdbx_seq_one_letter_code
_entity_poly.pdbx_strand_id
1 'polypeptide(L)'
;MQITFYGVRGSIPSPGPSTVKYGGNTCYVLVELKNDQRLILDAGTGLRSLGQKFIRDNTGINIILSHGHWDHIQGHPFFAPIHHPEQTNCRRKHRNRSRIRELRLFDN
;
A
#
# COMPACT_ATOMS: atom_id res chain seq x y z
N MET A 1 -6.23 9.77 -14.56
CA MET A 1 -6.24 8.56 -13.74
C MET A 1 -5.22 7.59 -14.30
N GLN A 2 -4.34 7.09 -13.46
CA GLN A 2 -3.34 6.07 -13.82
C GLN A 2 -3.50 4.88 -12.88
N ILE A 3 -3.38 3.68 -13.40
CA ILE A 3 -3.45 2.44 -12.62
C ILE A 3 -2.14 1.68 -12.83
N THR A 4 -1.46 1.34 -11.75
CA THR A 4 -0.18 0.63 -11.78
C THR A 4 -0.26 -0.62 -10.90
N PHE A 5 0.05 -1.77 -11.49
CA PHE A 5 0.10 -3.04 -10.78
C PHE A 5 1.52 -3.26 -10.25
N TYR A 6 1.67 -3.38 -8.95
CA TYR A 6 2.95 -3.65 -8.28
C TYR A 6 3.06 -5.08 -7.76
N GLY A 7 1.95 -5.80 -7.70
CA GLY A 7 1.89 -7.21 -7.38
C GLY A 7 0.64 -7.83 -7.96
N VAL A 8 0.81 -8.98 -8.59
CA VAL A 8 -0.27 -9.71 -9.28
C VAL A 8 -0.30 -11.19 -8.93
N ARG A 9 0.58 -11.61 -8.02
CA ARG A 9 0.64 -13.00 -7.57
C ARG A 9 -0.41 -13.27 -6.50
N GLY A 10 -1.12 -14.38 -6.61
CA GLY A 10 -2.02 -14.87 -5.57
C GLY A 10 -1.31 -15.83 -4.60
N SER A 11 -1.83 -15.92 -3.40
CA SER A 11 -1.49 -16.84 -2.33
C SER A 11 -0.11 -16.61 -1.68
N ILE A 12 0.99 -16.82 -2.37
CA ILE A 12 2.33 -16.70 -1.80
C ILE A 12 3.25 -15.92 -2.74
N PRO A 13 4.08 -15.00 -2.23
CA PRO A 13 5.08 -14.33 -3.04
C PRO A 13 6.08 -15.37 -3.57
N SER A 14 6.33 -15.33 -4.86
CA SER A 14 7.17 -16.33 -5.53
C SER A 14 8.10 -15.64 -6.53
N PRO A 15 9.15 -14.96 -6.05
CA PRO A 15 10.16 -14.40 -6.94
C PRO A 15 11.00 -15.51 -7.57
N GLY A 16 11.28 -15.39 -8.86
CA GLY A 16 12.10 -16.37 -9.55
C GLY A 16 12.01 -16.27 -11.07
N PRO A 17 12.75 -17.11 -11.81
CA PRO A 17 12.78 -17.05 -13.28
C PRO A 17 11.42 -17.22 -13.93
N SER A 18 10.51 -17.99 -13.35
CA SER A 18 9.16 -18.22 -13.87
C SER A 18 8.20 -17.05 -13.67
N THR A 19 8.53 -16.09 -12.81
CA THR A 19 7.69 -14.94 -12.47
C THR A 19 8.24 -13.60 -12.95
N VAL A 20 9.32 -13.60 -13.71
CA VAL A 20 10.01 -12.37 -14.17
C VAL A 20 9.09 -11.46 -14.96
N LYS A 21 8.19 -12.02 -15.77
CA LYS A 21 7.33 -11.22 -16.65
C LYS A 21 6.41 -10.26 -15.90
N TYR A 22 5.80 -10.70 -14.81
CA TYR A 22 4.84 -9.90 -14.02
C TYR A 22 5.28 -9.68 -12.57
N GLY A 23 6.42 -10.25 -12.18
CA GLY A 23 6.94 -10.22 -10.82
C GLY A 23 6.33 -11.27 -9.89
N GLY A 24 6.99 -11.51 -8.77
CA GLY A 24 6.59 -12.49 -7.77
C GLY A 24 5.90 -11.91 -6.54
N ASN A 25 5.58 -10.61 -6.53
CA ASN A 25 4.90 -9.96 -5.42
C ASN A 25 3.40 -10.22 -5.42
N THR A 26 2.82 -10.33 -4.23
CA THR A 26 1.38 -10.51 -4.05
C THR A 26 0.60 -9.22 -4.27
N CYS A 27 -0.72 -9.35 -4.36
CA CYS A 27 -1.65 -8.33 -4.85
C CYS A 27 -1.48 -6.95 -4.24
N TYR A 28 -1.25 -5.98 -5.14
CA TYR A 28 -1.20 -4.58 -4.78
C TYR A 28 -1.33 -3.71 -6.02
N VAL A 29 -2.27 -2.80 -6.01
CA VAL A 29 -2.54 -1.88 -7.12
C VAL A 29 -2.55 -0.44 -6.64
N LEU A 30 -1.81 0.42 -7.30
CA LEU A 30 -1.88 1.86 -7.08
C LEU A 30 -2.79 2.50 -8.12
N VAL A 31 -3.76 3.28 -7.65
CA VAL A 31 -4.60 4.14 -8.47
C VAL A 31 -4.28 5.60 -8.14
N GLU A 32 -3.75 6.31 -9.11
CA GLU A 32 -3.48 7.75 -9.02
C GLU A 32 -4.62 8.50 -9.71
N LEU A 33 -5.32 9.31 -8.94
CA LEU A 33 -6.44 10.10 -9.40
C LEU A 33 -5.98 11.50 -9.84
N LYS A 34 -6.85 12.24 -10.51
CA LYS A 34 -6.67 13.67 -10.68
C LYS A 34 -6.65 14.32 -9.30
N ASN A 35 -5.88 15.38 -9.09
CA ASN A 35 -5.71 16.10 -7.82
C ASN A 35 -4.75 15.40 -6.81
N ASP A 36 -3.78 14.65 -7.31
CA ASP A 36 -2.75 13.99 -6.49
C ASP A 36 -3.30 13.03 -5.41
N GLN A 37 -4.56 12.63 -5.51
CA GLN A 37 -5.13 11.62 -4.64
C GLN A 37 -4.67 10.23 -5.05
N ARG A 38 -4.27 9.43 -4.07
CA ARG A 38 -3.79 8.07 -4.25
C ARG A 38 -4.62 7.09 -3.46
N LEU A 39 -5.00 6.03 -4.15
CA LEU A 39 -5.72 4.91 -3.60
C LEU A 39 -4.90 3.65 -3.83
N ILE A 40 -4.69 2.90 -2.77
CA ILE A 40 -4.04 1.60 -2.80
C ILE A 40 -5.12 0.54 -2.63
N LEU A 41 -5.16 -0.41 -3.54
CA LEU A 41 -6.02 -1.59 -3.43
C LEU A 41 -5.16 -2.77 -3.02
N ASP A 42 -5.47 -3.32 -1.86
CA ASP A 42 -4.74 -4.36 -1.15
C ASP A 42 -3.33 -3.96 -0.67
N ALA A 43 -2.78 -4.75 0.21
CA ALA A 43 -1.51 -4.49 0.87
C ALA A 43 -0.59 -5.72 0.83
N GLY A 44 -0.46 -6.33 -0.36
CA GLY A 44 0.47 -7.44 -0.59
C GLY A 44 1.93 -7.02 -0.54
N THR A 45 2.83 -7.95 -0.81
CA THR A 45 4.29 -7.74 -0.68
C THR A 45 4.85 -6.65 -1.58
N GLY A 46 4.20 -6.36 -2.70
CA GLY A 46 4.57 -5.26 -3.59
C GLY A 46 4.51 -3.87 -2.92
N LEU A 47 3.76 -3.73 -1.84
CA LEU A 47 3.61 -2.49 -1.08
C LEU A 47 4.93 -1.95 -0.52
N ARG A 48 5.87 -2.83 -0.18
CA ARG A 48 7.21 -2.45 0.31
C ARG A 48 7.95 -1.56 -0.69
N SER A 49 7.94 -1.93 -1.96
CA SER A 49 8.65 -1.16 -3.01
C SER A 49 8.06 0.23 -3.20
N LEU A 50 6.76 0.36 -3.08
CA LEU A 50 6.09 1.64 -3.17
C LEU A 50 6.37 2.52 -1.95
N GLY A 51 6.42 1.94 -0.77
CA GLY A 51 6.71 2.67 0.46
C GLY A 51 8.01 3.46 0.35
N GLN A 52 9.01 2.91 -0.32
CA GLN A 52 10.28 3.61 -0.56
C GLN A 52 10.13 4.83 -1.48
N LYS A 53 9.23 4.78 -2.46
CA LYS A 53 8.95 5.92 -3.35
C LYS A 53 8.23 7.06 -2.63
N PHE A 54 7.36 6.72 -1.69
CA PHE A 54 6.52 7.68 -1.00
C PHE A 54 7.03 8.11 0.39
N ILE A 55 8.20 7.66 0.78
CA ILE A 55 8.76 7.99 2.10
C ILE A 55 8.94 9.51 2.32
N ARG A 56 9.10 10.27 1.24
CA ARG A 56 9.26 11.74 1.27
C ARG A 56 8.03 12.49 0.73
N ASP A 57 6.97 11.77 0.44
CA ASP A 57 5.78 12.36 -0.18
C ASP A 57 4.70 12.59 0.89
N ASN A 58 4.33 13.84 1.09
CA ASN A 58 3.34 14.24 2.10
C ASN A 58 1.89 14.11 1.62
N THR A 59 1.65 13.54 0.44
CA THR A 59 0.28 13.30 -0.04
C THR A 59 -0.39 12.18 0.74
N GLY A 60 -1.66 12.38 1.06
CA GLY A 60 -2.45 11.37 1.77
C GLY A 60 -2.63 10.13 0.91
N ILE A 61 -2.45 8.96 1.53
CA ILE A 61 -2.63 7.66 0.91
C ILE A 61 -3.81 6.97 1.58
N ASN A 62 -4.77 6.48 0.78
CA ASN A 62 -5.86 5.65 1.26
C ASN A 62 -5.60 4.21 0.85
N ILE A 63 -5.69 3.27 1.81
CA ILE A 63 -5.54 1.84 1.54
C ILE A 63 -6.91 1.19 1.74
N ILE A 64 -7.35 0.45 0.73
CA ILE A 64 -8.58 -0.34 0.77
C ILE A 64 -8.19 -1.81 0.62
N LEU A 65 -8.64 -2.64 1.53
CA LEU A 65 -8.44 -4.08 1.45
C LEU A 65 -9.68 -4.72 0.82
N SER A 66 -9.47 -5.58 -0.16
CA SER A 66 -10.54 -6.37 -0.77
C SER A 66 -11.05 -7.44 0.20
N HIS A 67 -10.15 -8.09 0.91
CA HIS A 67 -10.47 -9.08 1.94
C HIS A 67 -9.23 -9.38 2.82
N GLY A 68 -9.41 -10.19 3.86
CA GLY A 68 -8.41 -10.44 4.88
C GLY A 68 -7.46 -11.62 4.63
N HIS A 69 -7.33 -12.15 3.41
CA HIS A 69 -6.33 -13.17 3.14
C HIS A 69 -4.91 -12.62 3.29
N TRP A 70 -4.00 -13.50 3.71
CA TRP A 70 -2.64 -13.09 4.09
C TRP A 70 -1.86 -12.42 2.95
N ASP A 71 -1.99 -12.88 1.75
CA ASP A 71 -1.37 -12.33 0.55
C ASP A 71 -1.84 -10.91 0.20
N HIS A 72 -2.99 -10.48 0.73
CA HIS A 72 -3.53 -9.14 0.56
C HIS A 72 -3.16 -8.17 1.68
N ILE A 73 -2.58 -8.64 2.79
CA ILE A 73 -2.27 -7.81 3.96
C ILE A 73 -0.81 -7.88 4.40
N GLN A 74 -0.06 -8.87 3.99
CA GLN A 74 1.29 -9.15 4.53
C GLN A 74 2.34 -8.07 4.25
N GLY A 75 2.13 -7.22 3.27
CA GLY A 75 3.01 -6.10 2.96
C GLY A 75 2.80 -4.86 3.84
N HIS A 76 1.67 -4.78 4.53
CA HIS A 76 1.29 -3.61 5.33
C HIS A 76 2.33 -3.25 6.41
N PRO A 77 2.87 -4.20 7.22
CA PRO A 77 3.87 -3.86 8.23
C PRO A 77 5.18 -3.30 7.66
N PHE A 78 5.44 -3.52 6.38
CA PHE A 78 6.66 -3.11 5.69
C PHE A 78 6.48 -1.85 4.82
N PHE A 79 5.34 -1.21 4.92
CA PHE A 79 5.06 0.04 4.23
C PHE A 79 5.70 1.21 4.97
N ALA A 80 6.87 1.63 4.51
CA ALA A 80 7.71 2.61 5.19
C ALA A 80 6.99 3.92 5.60
N PRO A 81 6.05 4.50 4.82
CA PRO A 81 5.34 5.70 5.22
C PRO A 81 4.57 5.59 6.54
N ILE A 82 4.17 4.38 6.95
CA ILE A 82 3.48 4.17 8.23
C ILE A 82 4.42 4.43 9.42
N HIS A 83 5.70 4.13 9.23
CA HIS A 83 6.71 4.12 10.29
C HIS A 83 7.61 5.35 10.28
N HIS A 84 7.49 6.23 9.28
CA HIS A 84 8.40 7.37 9.14
C HIS A 84 7.87 8.58 9.95
N PRO A 85 8.58 9.02 11.00
CA PRO A 85 8.10 10.08 11.90
C PRO A 85 7.93 11.44 11.21
N GLU A 86 8.62 11.69 10.11
CA GLU A 86 8.50 12.95 9.36
C GLU A 86 7.28 12.98 8.44
N GLN A 87 6.73 11.83 8.08
CA GLN A 87 5.52 11.73 7.26
C GLN A 87 4.25 11.65 8.08
N THR A 88 4.35 11.19 9.29
CA THR A 88 3.40 11.55 10.30
C THR A 88 3.67 13.00 10.63
N ASN A 89 3.02 13.95 9.95
CA ASN A 89 2.80 15.28 10.48
C ASN A 89 1.92 15.13 11.73
N CYS A 90 2.35 14.27 12.62
CA CYS A 90 2.01 14.24 13.99
C CYS A 90 2.79 15.40 14.63
N ARG A 91 2.43 16.66 14.30
CA ARG A 91 2.47 17.66 15.33
C ARG A 91 1.74 17.00 16.49
N ARG A 92 2.48 16.61 17.51
CA ARG A 92 1.98 16.39 18.86
C ARG A 92 1.28 17.67 19.34
N LYS A 93 0.16 17.97 18.75
CA LYS A 93 -0.97 18.60 19.42
C LYS A 93 -1.89 17.44 19.72
N HIS A 94 -1.99 17.13 20.99
CA HIS A 94 -2.96 16.21 21.55
C HIS A 94 -4.18 16.05 20.65
N ARG A 95 -4.51 14.79 20.37
CA ARG A 95 -5.69 14.30 19.66
C ARG A 95 -5.54 14.11 18.15
N ASN A 96 -5.34 12.84 17.84
CA ASN A 96 -6.03 12.13 16.76
C ASN A 96 -5.67 12.40 15.31
N ARG A 97 -5.29 11.29 14.73
CA ARG A 97 -5.49 10.83 13.35
C ARG A 97 -4.26 10.93 12.48
N SER A 98 -3.60 9.76 12.42
CA SER A 98 -2.81 9.33 11.25
C SER A 98 -3.54 9.72 9.97
N ARG A 99 -2.85 10.30 9.00
CA ARG A 99 -3.39 10.58 7.66
C ARG A 99 -3.63 9.32 6.82
N ILE A 100 -3.43 8.15 7.38
CA ILE A 100 -3.97 6.89 6.84
C ILE A 100 -5.44 6.88 7.26
N ARG A 101 -6.27 7.47 6.42
CA ARG A 101 -7.71 7.40 6.59
C ARG A 101 -8.16 6.01 6.14
N GLU A 102 -8.42 5.18 7.16
CA GLU A 102 -9.24 3.98 7.07
C GLU A 102 -8.72 2.83 6.21
N LEU A 103 -8.22 1.81 6.89
CA LEU A 103 -8.33 0.44 6.41
C LEU A 103 -9.82 0.06 6.43
N ARG A 104 -10.47 0.06 5.28
CA ARG A 104 -11.83 -0.50 5.16
C ARG A 104 -11.71 -1.92 4.64
N LEU A 105 -12.15 -2.88 5.45
CA LEU A 105 -12.48 -4.23 5.01
C LEU A 105 -13.88 -4.15 4.37
N PHE A 106 -14.00 -4.58 3.15
CA PHE A 106 -15.31 -4.90 2.59
C PHE A 106 -15.61 -6.33 3.00
N ASP A 107 -16.36 -6.49 4.10
CA ASP A 107 -16.98 -7.77 4.42
C ASP A 107 -18.16 -7.98 3.46
N ASN A 108 -18.14 -9.10 2.74
CA ASN A 108 -19.28 -9.61 2.01
C ASN A 108 -20.23 -10.32 2.98
#